data_c7602e0e0cb3e4dbbdb55ddd884c50d7
#
_entry.id   c7602e0e0cb3e4dbbdb55ddd884c50d7
#
_cell.length_a   1.000
_cell.length_b   1.000
_cell.length_c   1.000
_cell.angle_alpha   90.00
_cell.angle_beta   90.00
_cell.angle_gamma   90.00
#
_symmetry.space_group_name_H-M   'P 1'
#
loop_
_entity.id
_entity.type
_entity.pdbx_description
1 polymer ?
#
loop_
_entity_poly.entity_id
_entity_poly.type
_entity_poly.pdbx_seq_one_letter_code
_entity_poly.pdbx_strand_id
1 'polypeptide(L)'
;MKDVAQSLFVGAMTARRTVALVTVAFALSVGQGFWAQGPLTLEAIALADSGNLSEAETVLNEALSGPESADAMTWYVHAYVLKERFVEEGNQPTSPQRNKALESLRECIRKDPQDRLEDWWRPLLLFLGESLLLDVQVEIRNIAPGQPVVAEQYFMQYAEIQRDLDPEVDTAAEWVLMQQQLGETAMTEAQALEKAGAGPWFELGTHHYTLAAEKNQDQYRSLFNLAVHTYNQGVREFKTAEDDLDAIDAALENASRHWLRASEFLESAITKDDTQAEGFEALAIVSTALLNQDRIEWCKAHIQELEGH
;
A
#
# COMPACT_ATOMS: atom_id res chain seq x y z
N MET A 1 -15.04 -10.51 5.37
CA MET A 1 -13.82 -9.67 5.25
C MET A 1 -12.79 -10.18 4.23
N LYS A 2 -12.68 -11.48 3.95
CA LYS A 2 -11.78 -12.00 2.88
C LYS A 2 -12.18 -11.56 1.46
N ASP A 3 -13.46 -11.29 1.20
CA ASP A 3 -13.96 -11.07 -0.16
C ASP A 3 -13.78 -9.63 -0.69
N VAL A 4 -13.74 -8.61 0.15
CA VAL A 4 -13.56 -7.21 -0.28
C VAL A 4 -12.08 -6.88 -0.54
N ALA A 5 -11.17 -7.40 0.28
CA ALA A 5 -9.73 -7.27 0.04
C ALA A 5 -9.29 -8.06 -1.21
N GLN A 6 -9.94 -9.23 -1.50
CA GLN A 6 -9.71 -9.96 -2.73
C GLN A 6 -10.26 -9.26 -3.97
N SER A 7 -11.34 -8.48 -3.89
CA SER A 7 -11.95 -7.87 -5.08
C SER A 7 -11.16 -6.68 -5.63
N LEU A 8 -10.51 -5.89 -4.78
CA LEU A 8 -9.61 -4.80 -5.21
C LEU A 8 -8.31 -5.34 -5.82
N PHE A 9 -7.86 -6.54 -5.43
CA PHE A 9 -6.63 -7.16 -5.91
C PHE A 9 -6.81 -8.22 -7.00
N VAL A 10 -8.01 -8.76 -7.19
CA VAL A 10 -8.33 -9.69 -8.31
C VAL A 10 -8.36 -8.95 -9.65
N GLY A 11 -8.65 -7.63 -9.67
CA GLY A 11 -8.51 -6.78 -10.85
C GLY A 11 -7.07 -6.76 -11.41
N ALA A 12 -6.06 -6.74 -10.54
CA ALA A 12 -4.65 -6.72 -10.93
C ALA A 12 -4.13 -8.09 -11.48
N MET A 13 -4.73 -9.21 -11.07
CA MET A 13 -4.34 -10.55 -11.56
C MET A 13 -4.86 -10.88 -12.96
N THR A 14 -5.98 -10.28 -13.39
CA THR A 14 -6.52 -10.47 -14.75
C THR A 14 -5.77 -9.68 -15.80
N ALA A 15 -5.09 -8.59 -15.43
CA ALA A 15 -4.26 -7.77 -16.34
C ALA A 15 -3.01 -8.52 -16.87
N ARG A 16 -2.53 -9.58 -16.19
CA ARG A 16 -1.37 -10.38 -16.68
C ARG A 16 -1.57 -11.06 -18.05
N ARG A 17 -2.79 -11.15 -18.57
CA ARG A 17 -3.08 -11.79 -19.87
C ARG A 17 -3.28 -10.81 -21.02
N THR A 18 -3.42 -9.52 -20.79
CA THR A 18 -3.74 -8.54 -21.85
C THR A 18 -2.52 -7.75 -22.35
N VAL A 19 -1.40 -7.75 -21.61
CA VAL A 19 -0.19 -7.00 -21.97
C VAL A 19 0.59 -7.63 -23.13
N ALA A 20 0.33 -8.90 -23.48
CA ALA A 20 1.03 -9.61 -24.55
C ALA A 20 0.58 -9.22 -26.00
N LEU A 21 -0.33 -8.28 -26.18
CA LEU A 21 -0.94 -7.97 -27.48
C LEU A 21 -0.72 -6.53 -28.00
N VAL A 22 0.03 -5.70 -27.31
CA VAL A 22 0.34 -4.33 -27.78
C VAL A 22 1.57 -4.29 -28.71
N THR A 23 2.32 -5.37 -28.79
CA THR A 23 3.59 -5.47 -29.56
C THR A 23 3.42 -5.45 -31.08
N VAL A 24 2.23 -5.45 -31.64
CA VAL A 24 2.03 -5.60 -33.11
C VAL A 24 1.53 -4.31 -33.79
N ALA A 25 1.18 -3.27 -33.07
CA ALA A 25 0.57 -2.07 -33.63
C ALA A 25 1.59 -1.01 -34.12
N PHE A 26 2.87 -1.14 -33.80
CA PHE A 26 3.88 -0.14 -34.17
C PHE A 26 4.15 -0.08 -35.70
N ALA A 27 3.97 -1.19 -36.39
CA ALA A 27 4.37 -1.31 -37.82
C ALA A 27 3.32 -0.86 -38.85
N LEU A 28 2.07 -0.59 -38.48
CA LEU A 28 0.99 -0.40 -39.46
C LEU A 28 0.29 0.97 -39.46
N SER A 29 0.66 1.93 -38.58
CA SER A 29 0.06 3.27 -38.57
C SER A 29 0.94 4.38 -39.19
N VAL A 30 1.91 4.04 -40.02
CA VAL A 30 2.79 5.01 -40.72
C VAL A 30 2.07 5.65 -41.92
N GLY A 31 0.78 5.92 -41.80
CA GLY A 31 -0.01 6.59 -42.80
C GLY A 31 -0.66 7.86 -42.26
N GLN A 32 -0.06 8.99 -42.59
CA GLN A 32 -0.58 10.35 -42.49
C GLN A 32 -0.40 11.12 -41.16
N GLY A 33 0.66 11.94 -41.13
CA GLY A 33 0.72 13.09 -40.21
C GLY A 33 1.65 12.95 -39.03
N PHE A 34 2.51 11.93 -39.00
CA PHE A 34 3.50 11.76 -37.93
C PHE A 34 4.64 12.76 -38.07
N TRP A 35 4.90 13.44 -36.99
CA TRP A 35 6.00 14.31 -36.63
C TRP A 35 7.30 13.75 -37.21
N ALA A 36 8.15 14.62 -37.67
CA ALA A 36 9.48 14.24 -38.11
C ALA A 36 10.27 13.76 -36.88
N GLN A 37 10.12 12.50 -36.53
CA GLN A 37 10.93 11.85 -35.50
C GLN A 37 12.40 11.96 -35.92
N GLY A 38 13.24 12.25 -34.91
CA GLY A 38 14.67 12.31 -35.18
C GLY A 38 15.25 10.95 -35.60
N PRO A 39 16.35 10.97 -36.34
CA PRO A 39 16.96 9.73 -36.86
C PRO A 39 17.39 8.77 -35.74
N LEU A 40 17.88 9.28 -34.59
CA LEU A 40 18.28 8.45 -33.45
C LEU A 40 17.07 7.78 -32.79
N THR A 41 15.94 8.50 -32.65
CA THR A 41 14.70 7.92 -32.11
C THR A 41 14.20 6.77 -32.99
N LEU A 42 14.23 6.92 -34.32
CA LEU A 42 13.85 5.85 -35.26
C LEU A 42 14.80 4.64 -35.21
N GLU A 43 16.10 4.87 -35.08
CA GLU A 43 17.10 3.81 -34.89
C GLU A 43 16.82 3.05 -33.58
N ALA A 44 16.56 3.75 -32.49
CA ALA A 44 16.26 3.12 -31.21
C ALA A 44 14.98 2.28 -31.24
N ILE A 45 13.93 2.73 -31.95
CA ILE A 45 12.71 1.93 -32.18
C ILE A 45 13.06 0.62 -32.91
N ALA A 46 13.84 0.68 -34.00
CA ALA A 46 14.24 -0.51 -34.75
C ALA A 46 15.08 -1.48 -33.91
N LEU A 47 15.96 -0.98 -33.06
CA LEU A 47 16.73 -1.77 -32.09
C LEU A 47 15.81 -2.41 -31.03
N ALA A 48 14.86 -1.68 -30.50
CA ALA A 48 13.89 -2.20 -29.50
C ALA A 48 13.02 -3.30 -30.14
N ASP A 49 12.51 -3.10 -31.34
CA ASP A 49 11.71 -4.09 -32.06
C ASP A 49 12.49 -5.39 -32.35
N SER A 50 13.82 -5.29 -32.51
CA SER A 50 14.70 -6.46 -32.67
C SER A 50 15.12 -7.10 -31.32
N GLY A 51 14.68 -6.56 -30.20
CA GLY A 51 15.01 -7.03 -28.83
C GLY A 51 16.36 -6.53 -28.32
N ASN A 52 17.02 -5.59 -29.02
CA ASN A 52 18.31 -5.02 -28.60
C ASN A 52 18.11 -3.82 -27.65
N LEU A 53 17.45 -4.05 -26.50
CA LEU A 53 17.03 -2.97 -25.60
C LEU A 53 18.19 -2.16 -25.01
N SER A 54 19.34 -2.79 -24.74
CA SER A 54 20.51 -2.09 -24.20
C SER A 54 21.15 -1.12 -25.21
N GLU A 55 21.17 -1.50 -26.49
CA GLU A 55 21.64 -0.63 -27.57
C GLU A 55 20.63 0.48 -27.84
N ALA A 56 19.34 0.17 -27.82
CA ALA A 56 18.26 1.15 -27.95
C ALA A 56 18.35 2.23 -26.85
N GLU A 57 18.58 1.85 -25.57
CA GLU A 57 18.78 2.82 -24.50
C GLU A 57 20.01 3.71 -24.76
N THR A 58 21.11 3.14 -25.27
CA THR A 58 22.33 3.91 -25.55
C THR A 58 22.06 4.97 -26.63
N VAL A 59 21.40 4.59 -27.73
CA VAL A 59 21.02 5.51 -28.82
C VAL A 59 20.05 6.59 -28.32
N LEU A 60 19.09 6.23 -27.45
CA LEU A 60 18.15 7.18 -26.88
C LEU A 60 18.82 8.18 -25.93
N ASN A 61 19.81 7.75 -25.15
CA ASN A 61 20.59 8.66 -24.31
C ASN A 61 21.36 9.68 -25.16
N GLU A 62 21.85 9.28 -26.36
CA GLU A 62 22.45 10.21 -27.32
C GLU A 62 21.39 11.16 -27.89
N ALA A 63 20.24 10.65 -28.32
CA ALA A 63 19.11 11.46 -28.80
C ALA A 63 18.66 12.51 -27.79
N LEU A 64 18.53 12.12 -26.53
CA LEU A 64 18.12 12.98 -25.43
C LEU A 64 19.21 14.01 -25.03
N SER A 65 20.45 13.76 -25.37
CA SER A 65 21.56 14.73 -25.20
C SER A 65 21.62 15.75 -26.35
N GLY A 66 20.85 15.53 -27.41
CA GLY A 66 20.83 16.32 -28.63
C GLY A 66 19.49 17.08 -28.85
N PRO A 67 19.28 17.55 -30.08
CA PRO A 67 18.06 18.30 -30.45
C PRO A 67 16.76 17.48 -30.27
N GLU A 68 16.82 16.14 -30.40
CA GLU A 68 15.66 15.25 -30.26
C GLU A 68 15.09 15.27 -28.84
N SER A 69 15.83 15.76 -27.84
CA SER A 69 15.33 15.96 -26.48
C SER A 69 14.13 16.93 -26.39
N ALA A 70 13.87 17.72 -27.42
CA ALA A 70 12.70 18.59 -27.50
C ALA A 70 11.42 17.85 -27.88
N ASP A 71 11.51 16.65 -28.46
CA ASP A 71 10.37 15.85 -28.93
C ASP A 71 9.85 14.94 -27.82
N ALA A 72 8.55 15.03 -27.51
CA ALA A 72 7.88 14.18 -26.54
C ALA A 72 7.94 12.69 -26.89
N MET A 73 7.90 12.34 -28.20
CA MET A 73 7.99 10.95 -28.64
C MET A 73 9.33 10.32 -28.29
N THR A 74 10.45 11.05 -28.36
CA THR A 74 11.77 10.55 -27.96
C THR A 74 11.78 10.13 -26.48
N TRP A 75 11.16 10.92 -25.61
CA TRP A 75 11.01 10.62 -24.20
C TRP A 75 10.07 9.45 -23.95
N TYR A 76 8.98 9.32 -24.71
CA TYR A 76 8.10 8.16 -24.65
C TYR A 76 8.84 6.87 -25.04
N VAL A 77 9.57 6.87 -26.17
CA VAL A 77 10.33 5.69 -26.62
C VAL A 77 11.39 5.30 -25.59
N HIS A 78 12.07 6.29 -25.00
CA HIS A 78 13.02 6.04 -23.92
C HIS A 78 12.37 5.38 -22.69
N ALA A 79 11.22 5.89 -22.26
CA ALA A 79 10.45 5.30 -21.16
C ALA A 79 10.01 3.86 -21.48
N TYR A 80 9.56 3.61 -22.73
CA TYR A 80 9.16 2.29 -23.18
C TYR A 80 10.32 1.28 -23.14
N VAL A 81 11.49 1.65 -23.68
CA VAL A 81 12.70 0.80 -23.65
C VAL A 81 13.14 0.49 -22.23
N LEU A 82 13.13 1.48 -21.35
CA LEU A 82 13.46 1.30 -19.92
C LEU A 82 12.46 0.38 -19.22
N LYS A 83 11.18 0.49 -19.54
CA LYS A 83 10.14 -0.42 -18.99
C LYS A 83 10.36 -1.84 -19.49
N GLU A 84 10.67 -2.05 -20.78
CA GLU A 84 10.96 -3.40 -21.29
C GLU A 84 12.20 -3.99 -20.60
N ARG A 85 13.26 -3.21 -20.38
CA ARG A 85 14.42 -3.64 -19.60
C ARG A 85 14.08 -3.97 -18.16
N PHE A 86 13.22 -3.18 -17.52
CA PHE A 86 12.69 -3.50 -16.17
C PHE A 86 12.00 -4.87 -16.14
N VAL A 87 11.21 -5.18 -17.18
CA VAL A 87 10.55 -6.49 -17.33
C VAL A 87 11.57 -7.61 -17.55
N GLU A 88 12.60 -7.41 -18.40
CA GLU A 88 13.69 -8.37 -18.62
C GLU A 88 14.48 -8.66 -17.33
N GLU A 89 14.67 -7.67 -16.47
CA GLU A 89 15.28 -7.82 -15.14
C GLU A 89 14.37 -8.52 -14.12
N GLY A 90 13.19 -8.98 -14.54
CA GLY A 90 12.23 -9.71 -13.71
C GLY A 90 11.43 -8.80 -12.78
N ASN A 91 11.23 -7.54 -13.14
CA ASN A 91 10.50 -6.53 -12.37
C ASN A 91 11.09 -6.35 -10.96
N GLN A 92 12.40 -6.35 -10.82
CA GLN A 92 13.06 -6.23 -9.53
C GLN A 92 12.79 -4.86 -8.89
N PRO A 93 12.33 -4.80 -7.61
CA PRO A 93 12.04 -3.54 -6.93
C PRO A 93 13.22 -2.56 -6.90
N THR A 94 14.43 -3.11 -6.87
CA THR A 94 15.69 -2.35 -6.83
C THR A 94 16.21 -1.93 -8.21
N SER A 95 15.53 -2.33 -9.30
CA SER A 95 15.94 -1.96 -10.66
C SER A 95 15.85 -0.44 -10.86
N PRO A 96 16.93 0.22 -11.31
CA PRO A 96 16.90 1.64 -11.62
C PRO A 96 16.07 1.96 -12.86
N GLN A 97 15.74 0.95 -13.68
CA GLN A 97 15.05 1.16 -14.96
C GLN A 97 13.63 1.69 -14.75
N ARG A 98 12.91 1.19 -13.72
CA ARG A 98 11.58 1.69 -13.39
C ARG A 98 11.56 3.20 -13.09
N ASN A 99 12.46 3.67 -12.23
CA ASN A 99 12.53 5.08 -11.87
C ASN A 99 12.91 5.95 -13.07
N LYS A 100 13.89 5.52 -13.88
CA LYS A 100 14.24 6.21 -15.12
C LYS A 100 13.09 6.25 -16.12
N ALA A 101 12.30 5.17 -16.23
CA ALA A 101 11.12 5.13 -17.08
C ALA A 101 10.07 6.15 -16.63
N LEU A 102 9.81 6.26 -15.32
CA LEU A 102 8.91 7.26 -14.74
C LEU A 102 9.39 8.69 -15.01
N GLU A 103 10.67 8.98 -14.83
CA GLU A 103 11.26 10.28 -15.15
C GLU A 103 11.06 10.64 -16.63
N SER A 104 11.30 9.66 -17.51
CA SER A 104 11.13 9.87 -18.94
C SER A 104 9.67 10.06 -19.35
N LEU A 105 8.73 9.37 -18.72
CA LEU A 105 7.29 9.60 -18.95
C LEU A 105 6.85 10.99 -18.49
N ARG A 106 7.33 11.46 -17.33
CA ARG A 106 7.04 12.82 -16.87
C ARG A 106 7.57 13.87 -17.83
N GLU A 107 8.75 13.65 -18.41
CA GLU A 107 9.28 14.52 -19.44
C GLU A 107 8.46 14.44 -20.74
N CYS A 108 8.00 13.26 -21.15
CA CYS A 108 7.10 13.08 -22.27
C CYS A 108 5.81 13.91 -22.08
N ILE A 109 5.14 13.74 -20.96
CA ILE A 109 3.90 14.47 -20.60
C ILE A 109 4.15 15.98 -20.62
N ARG A 110 5.23 16.45 -19.99
CA ARG A 110 5.58 17.87 -19.94
C ARG A 110 5.83 18.49 -21.32
N LYS A 111 6.32 17.70 -22.29
CA LYS A 111 6.63 18.13 -23.66
C LYS A 111 5.48 17.93 -24.64
N ASP A 112 4.39 17.31 -24.20
CA ASP A 112 3.17 17.08 -24.97
C ASP A 112 1.96 17.84 -24.37
N PRO A 113 1.96 19.19 -24.33
CA PRO A 113 0.90 19.97 -23.68
C PRO A 113 -0.46 19.88 -24.37
N GLN A 114 -0.56 19.13 -25.45
CA GLN A 114 -1.80 18.88 -26.21
C GLN A 114 -2.28 17.43 -26.04
N ASP A 115 -1.65 16.66 -25.17
CA ASP A 115 -1.98 15.25 -24.80
C ASP A 115 -2.11 14.32 -26.04
N ARG A 116 -1.32 14.57 -27.09
CA ARG A 116 -1.38 13.81 -28.34
C ARG A 116 -0.81 12.41 -28.22
N LEU A 117 0.00 12.18 -27.17
CA LEU A 117 0.61 10.89 -26.83
C LEU A 117 -0.07 10.23 -25.63
N GLU A 118 -1.23 10.74 -25.14
CA GLU A 118 -1.90 10.21 -23.96
C GLU A 118 -2.24 8.73 -24.10
N ASP A 119 -2.78 8.31 -25.25
CA ASP A 119 -3.11 6.92 -25.51
C ASP A 119 -1.89 5.97 -25.43
N TRP A 120 -0.68 6.51 -25.49
CA TRP A 120 0.57 5.77 -25.47
C TRP A 120 1.24 5.79 -24.09
N TRP A 121 1.38 6.97 -23.48
CA TRP A 121 2.07 7.08 -22.20
C TRP A 121 1.20 6.63 -21.03
N ARG A 122 -0.14 6.80 -21.10
CA ARG A 122 -1.05 6.46 -20.02
C ARG A 122 -1.02 4.98 -19.62
N PRO A 123 -1.11 4.01 -20.57
CA PRO A 123 -0.98 2.58 -20.23
C PRO A 123 0.38 2.21 -19.65
N LEU A 124 1.45 2.87 -20.08
CA LEU A 124 2.79 2.64 -19.57
C LEU A 124 2.93 3.15 -18.13
N LEU A 125 2.40 4.32 -17.85
CA LEU A 125 2.38 4.91 -16.52
C LEU A 125 1.56 4.06 -15.54
N LEU A 126 0.40 3.55 -15.97
CA LEU A 126 -0.43 2.61 -15.21
C LEU A 126 0.34 1.32 -14.87
N PHE A 127 1.03 0.72 -15.84
CA PHE A 127 1.86 -0.49 -15.61
C PHE A 127 2.92 -0.26 -14.54
N LEU A 128 3.63 0.88 -14.60
CA LEU A 128 4.66 1.22 -13.61
C LEU A 128 4.06 1.46 -12.23
N GLY A 129 2.88 2.08 -12.16
CA GLY A 129 2.14 2.25 -10.91
C GLY A 129 1.69 0.92 -10.29
N GLU A 130 1.13 0.00 -11.11
CA GLU A 130 0.76 -1.34 -10.65
C GLU A 130 1.96 -2.13 -10.13
N SER A 131 3.13 -1.98 -10.76
CA SER A 131 4.36 -2.62 -10.30
C SER A 131 4.79 -2.15 -8.91
N LEU A 132 4.58 -0.88 -8.58
CA LEU A 132 4.84 -0.33 -7.24
C LEU A 132 3.88 -0.89 -6.20
N LEU A 133 2.59 -1.04 -6.52
CA LEU A 133 1.63 -1.67 -5.60
C LEU A 133 1.95 -3.14 -5.32
N LEU A 134 2.48 -3.87 -6.30
CA LEU A 134 2.96 -5.24 -6.07
C LEU A 134 4.14 -5.25 -5.09
N ASP A 135 5.06 -4.30 -5.21
CA ASP A 135 6.18 -4.16 -4.27
C ASP A 135 5.70 -3.77 -2.87
N VAL A 136 4.72 -2.88 -2.75
CA VAL A 136 4.06 -2.58 -1.45
C VAL A 136 3.57 -3.86 -0.78
N GLN A 137 2.91 -4.75 -1.52
CA GLN A 137 2.41 -6.02 -0.97
C GLN A 137 3.52 -6.99 -0.55
N VAL A 138 4.63 -7.00 -1.29
CA VAL A 138 5.80 -7.81 -0.92
C VAL A 138 6.41 -7.28 0.37
N GLU A 139 6.57 -5.97 0.48
CA GLU A 139 7.18 -5.32 1.65
C GLU A 139 6.29 -5.41 2.90
N ILE A 140 4.96 -5.35 2.76
CA ILE A 140 4.03 -5.60 3.89
C ILE A 140 4.28 -7.00 4.50
N ARG A 141 4.51 -8.02 3.66
CA ARG A 141 4.79 -9.38 4.13
C ARG A 141 6.17 -9.55 4.74
N ASN A 142 7.11 -8.69 4.37
CA ASN A 142 8.51 -8.72 4.81
C ASN A 142 8.82 -7.69 5.91
N ILE A 143 7.79 -7.00 6.43
CA ILE A 143 7.97 -6.01 7.51
C ILE A 143 8.68 -6.63 8.71
N ALA A 144 9.59 -5.89 9.34
CA ALA A 144 10.29 -6.32 10.53
C ALA A 144 10.56 -5.14 11.48
N PRO A 145 10.46 -5.33 12.81
CA PRO A 145 10.76 -4.29 13.79
C PRO A 145 12.18 -3.76 13.64
N GLY A 146 12.32 -2.43 13.75
CA GLY A 146 13.60 -1.75 13.67
C GLY A 146 14.17 -1.59 12.26
N GLN A 147 13.44 -2.03 11.23
CA GLN A 147 13.80 -1.80 9.83
C GLN A 147 12.95 -0.68 9.21
N PRO A 148 13.48 0.06 8.21
CA PRO A 148 12.69 1.02 7.48
C PRO A 148 11.48 0.37 6.80
N VAL A 149 10.32 1.02 6.85
CA VAL A 149 9.11 0.54 6.17
C VAL A 149 9.16 0.97 4.71
N VAL A 150 9.73 0.11 3.87
CA VAL A 150 9.92 0.38 2.43
C VAL A 150 8.58 0.43 1.68
N ALA A 151 7.56 -0.28 2.18
CA ALA A 151 6.20 -0.24 1.62
C ALA A 151 5.65 1.19 1.48
N GLU A 152 5.92 2.05 2.47
CA GLU A 152 5.48 3.46 2.43
C GLU A 152 6.15 4.24 1.30
N GLN A 153 7.42 3.98 1.03
CA GLN A 153 8.16 4.66 -0.04
C GLN A 153 7.60 4.28 -1.42
N TYR A 154 7.31 3.00 -1.64
CA TYR A 154 6.68 2.54 -2.89
C TYR A 154 5.25 3.07 -3.04
N PHE A 155 4.49 3.11 -1.94
CA PHE A 155 3.16 3.70 -1.96
C PHE A 155 3.17 5.20 -2.30
N MET A 156 4.13 5.96 -1.76
CA MET A 156 4.27 7.38 -2.08
C MET A 156 4.57 7.62 -3.56
N GLN A 157 5.43 6.79 -4.17
CA GLN A 157 5.69 6.84 -5.61
C GLN A 157 4.43 6.47 -6.42
N TYR A 158 3.68 5.45 -5.99
CA TYR A 158 2.39 5.10 -6.60
C TYR A 158 1.41 6.28 -6.54
N ALA A 159 1.26 6.92 -5.37
CA ALA A 159 0.38 8.07 -5.21
C ALA A 159 0.78 9.28 -6.09
N GLU A 160 2.08 9.46 -6.36
CA GLU A 160 2.54 10.45 -7.34
C GLU A 160 2.09 10.11 -8.76
N ILE A 161 2.20 8.83 -9.16
CA ILE A 161 1.73 8.36 -10.46
C ILE A 161 0.22 8.57 -10.61
N GLN A 162 -0.56 8.28 -9.56
CA GLN A 162 -2.01 8.50 -9.62
C GLN A 162 -2.35 9.98 -9.83
N ARG A 163 -1.59 10.90 -9.22
CA ARG A 163 -1.74 12.35 -9.45
C ARG A 163 -1.28 12.79 -10.84
N ASP A 164 -0.27 12.14 -11.43
CA ASP A 164 0.14 12.38 -12.81
C ASP A 164 -0.96 11.93 -13.81
N LEU A 165 -1.76 10.89 -13.44
CA LEU A 165 -2.89 10.37 -14.23
C LEU A 165 -4.19 11.16 -14.04
N ASP A 166 -4.44 11.62 -12.83
CA ASP A 166 -5.60 12.41 -12.44
C ASP A 166 -5.23 13.32 -11.25
N PRO A 167 -5.05 14.63 -11.48
CA PRO A 167 -4.67 15.58 -10.44
C PRO A 167 -5.66 15.69 -9.26
N GLU A 168 -6.93 15.30 -9.47
CA GLU A 168 -7.98 15.33 -8.45
C GLU A 168 -8.08 14.01 -7.66
N VAL A 169 -7.25 13.01 -7.96
CA VAL A 169 -7.30 11.72 -7.30
C VAL A 169 -6.91 11.84 -5.82
N ASP A 170 -7.70 11.21 -4.96
CA ASP A 170 -7.40 11.05 -3.54
C ASP A 170 -7.02 9.60 -3.24
N THR A 171 -5.76 9.39 -2.89
CA THR A 171 -5.21 8.06 -2.50
C THR A 171 -5.20 7.84 -0.98
N ALA A 172 -5.93 8.66 -0.21
CA ALA A 172 -5.92 8.57 1.25
C ALA A 172 -6.51 7.24 1.74
N ALA A 173 -7.56 6.74 1.08
CA ALA A 173 -8.20 5.47 1.45
C ALA A 173 -7.24 4.27 1.23
N GLU A 174 -6.52 4.23 0.12
CA GLU A 174 -5.52 3.20 -0.17
C GLU A 174 -4.34 3.27 0.81
N TRP A 175 -3.91 4.49 1.16
CA TRP A 175 -2.86 4.66 2.16
C TRP A 175 -3.28 4.11 3.53
N VAL A 176 -4.51 4.42 3.96
CA VAL A 176 -5.07 3.89 5.21
C VAL A 176 -5.12 2.36 5.18
N LEU A 177 -5.58 1.77 4.07
CA LEU A 177 -5.63 0.31 3.92
C LEU A 177 -4.23 -0.32 4.01
N MET A 178 -3.22 0.28 3.38
CA MET A 178 -1.83 -0.15 3.50
C MET A 178 -1.36 -0.12 4.96
N GLN A 179 -1.63 0.97 5.70
CA GLN A 179 -1.27 1.09 7.12
C GLN A 179 -1.97 0.03 7.98
N GLN A 180 -3.25 -0.25 7.72
CA GLN A 180 -3.99 -1.30 8.41
C GLN A 180 -3.38 -2.69 8.14
N GLN A 181 -2.97 -2.98 6.91
CA GLN A 181 -2.33 -4.25 6.55
C GLN A 181 -0.94 -4.41 7.21
N LEU A 182 -0.15 -3.34 7.28
CA LEU A 182 1.12 -3.32 8.01
C LEU A 182 0.89 -3.61 9.49
N GLY A 183 -0.10 -2.94 10.08
CA GLY A 183 -0.52 -3.16 11.47
C GLY A 183 -0.94 -4.61 11.72
N GLU A 184 -1.80 -5.17 10.87
CA GLU A 184 -2.28 -6.55 10.99
C GLU A 184 -1.15 -7.58 10.85
N THR A 185 -0.26 -7.39 9.89
CA THR A 185 0.90 -8.29 9.71
C THR A 185 1.78 -8.26 10.96
N ALA A 186 2.12 -7.08 11.47
CA ALA A 186 2.93 -6.97 12.68
C ALA A 186 2.26 -7.59 13.91
N MET A 187 0.95 -7.40 14.09
CA MET A 187 0.19 -8.00 15.19
C MET A 187 0.10 -9.53 15.08
N THR A 188 -0.04 -10.05 13.86
CA THR A 188 -0.06 -11.51 13.60
C THR A 188 1.28 -12.12 13.96
N GLU A 189 2.38 -11.52 13.55
CA GLU A 189 3.73 -11.97 13.91
C GLU A 189 3.96 -11.90 15.42
N ALA A 190 3.52 -10.82 16.08
CA ALA A 190 3.59 -10.68 17.52
C ALA A 190 2.86 -11.82 18.26
N GLN A 191 1.70 -12.24 17.74
CA GLN A 191 0.91 -13.33 18.33
C GLN A 191 1.56 -14.70 18.14
N ALA A 192 2.32 -14.89 17.07
CA ALA A 192 3.02 -16.13 16.77
C ALA A 192 4.31 -16.34 17.60
N LEU A 193 4.86 -15.27 18.16
CA LEU A 193 6.11 -15.28 18.91
C LEU A 193 5.89 -15.55 20.41
N GLU A 194 6.93 -16.02 21.10
CA GLU A 194 6.97 -16.04 22.55
C GLU A 194 7.02 -14.61 23.13
N LYS A 195 6.61 -14.46 24.40
CA LYS A 195 6.46 -13.15 25.09
C LYS A 195 7.66 -12.21 24.89
N ALA A 196 8.89 -12.72 25.04
CA ALA A 196 10.10 -11.91 24.97
C ALA A 196 10.37 -11.31 23.58
N GLY A 197 9.91 -11.92 22.51
CA GLY A 197 10.09 -11.45 21.13
C GLY A 197 8.93 -10.60 20.60
N ALA A 198 7.79 -10.61 21.24
CA ALA A 198 6.56 -10.02 20.74
C ALA A 198 6.50 -8.48 20.88
N GLY A 199 7.15 -7.90 21.89
CA GLY A 199 7.07 -6.47 22.21
C GLY A 199 7.33 -5.53 21.03
N PRO A 200 8.48 -5.65 20.32
CA PRO A 200 8.78 -4.80 19.18
C PRO A 200 7.76 -4.91 18.02
N TRP A 201 7.16 -6.09 17.84
CA TRP A 201 6.11 -6.30 16.86
C TRP A 201 4.79 -5.64 17.25
N PHE A 202 4.42 -5.69 18.55
CA PHE A 202 3.26 -4.94 19.06
C PHE A 202 3.43 -3.43 18.91
N GLU A 203 4.61 -2.90 19.17
CA GLU A 203 4.91 -1.48 18.98
C GLU A 203 4.76 -1.09 17.51
N LEU A 204 5.31 -1.90 16.60
CA LEU A 204 5.20 -1.69 15.16
C LEU A 204 3.74 -1.71 14.70
N GLY A 205 2.96 -2.73 15.11
CA GLY A 205 1.55 -2.85 14.75
C GLY A 205 0.71 -1.69 15.31
N THR A 206 0.95 -1.29 16.56
CA THR A 206 0.31 -0.13 17.19
C THR A 206 0.59 1.16 16.42
N HIS A 207 1.85 1.37 16.01
CA HIS A 207 2.24 2.53 15.22
C HIS A 207 1.44 2.63 13.92
N HIS A 208 1.37 1.55 13.14
CA HIS A 208 0.66 1.56 11.86
C HIS A 208 -0.86 1.72 12.01
N TYR A 209 -1.48 1.07 12.98
CA TYR A 209 -2.90 1.29 13.26
C TYR A 209 -3.19 2.73 13.70
N THR A 210 -2.28 3.35 14.47
CA THR A 210 -2.41 4.75 14.87
C THR A 210 -2.35 5.67 13.65
N LEU A 211 -1.38 5.46 12.75
CA LEU A 211 -1.27 6.21 11.50
C LEU A 211 -2.53 6.06 10.63
N ALA A 212 -3.09 4.85 10.54
CA ALA A 212 -4.34 4.62 9.82
C ALA A 212 -5.50 5.40 10.45
N ALA A 213 -5.63 5.38 11.78
CA ALA A 213 -6.69 6.09 12.50
C ALA A 213 -6.58 7.61 12.39
N GLU A 214 -5.37 8.18 12.33
CA GLU A 214 -5.16 9.62 12.17
C GLU A 214 -5.58 10.14 10.80
N LYS A 215 -5.46 9.31 9.76
CA LYS A 215 -5.76 9.69 8.36
C LYS A 215 -7.18 9.33 7.91
N ASN A 216 -7.82 8.35 8.54
CA ASN A 216 -9.11 7.84 8.12
C ASN A 216 -10.26 8.68 8.68
N GLN A 217 -11.22 9.06 7.85
CA GLN A 217 -12.47 9.66 8.30
C GLN A 217 -13.33 8.66 9.08
N ASP A 218 -13.30 7.37 8.70
CA ASP A 218 -13.82 6.24 9.47
C ASP A 218 -12.72 5.69 10.40
N GLN A 219 -12.46 6.40 11.47
CA GLN A 219 -11.46 5.98 12.47
C GLN A 219 -11.92 4.78 13.31
N TYR A 220 -13.24 4.43 13.26
CA TYR A 220 -13.81 3.34 14.05
C TYR A 220 -13.03 2.04 13.87
N ARG A 221 -12.90 1.55 12.64
CA ARG A 221 -12.28 0.24 12.35
C ARG A 221 -10.82 0.15 12.79
N SER A 222 -10.04 1.19 12.57
CA SER A 222 -8.64 1.24 12.98
C SER A 222 -8.48 1.23 14.50
N LEU A 223 -9.29 2.03 15.20
CA LEU A 223 -9.30 2.08 16.67
C LEU A 223 -9.84 0.78 17.28
N PHE A 224 -10.87 0.19 16.68
CA PHE A 224 -11.42 -1.10 17.11
C PHE A 224 -10.37 -2.21 16.99
N ASN A 225 -9.70 -2.35 15.83
CA ASN A 225 -8.65 -3.35 15.63
C ASN A 225 -7.50 -3.16 16.63
N LEU A 226 -7.06 -1.91 16.82
CA LEU A 226 -6.01 -1.58 17.79
C LEU A 226 -6.42 -2.00 19.23
N ALA A 227 -7.67 -1.76 19.61
CA ALA A 227 -8.22 -2.17 20.91
C ALA A 227 -8.22 -3.69 21.09
N VAL A 228 -8.71 -4.44 20.09
CA VAL A 228 -8.76 -5.91 20.12
C VAL A 228 -7.35 -6.50 20.28
N HIS A 229 -6.37 -5.99 19.53
CA HIS A 229 -5.00 -6.45 19.64
C HIS A 229 -4.36 -6.09 20.99
N THR A 230 -4.62 -4.89 21.50
CA THR A 230 -4.12 -4.44 22.80
C THR A 230 -4.73 -5.28 23.96
N TYR A 231 -6.02 -5.61 23.87
CA TYR A 231 -6.68 -6.53 24.80
C TYR A 231 -6.02 -7.91 24.78
N ASN A 232 -5.82 -8.49 23.58
CA ASN A 232 -5.19 -9.79 23.42
C ASN A 232 -3.75 -9.83 23.96
N GLN A 233 -3.01 -8.72 23.87
CA GLN A 233 -1.71 -8.58 24.49
C GLN A 233 -1.82 -8.74 26.03
N GLY A 234 -2.77 -8.05 26.68
CA GLY A 234 -3.03 -8.22 28.11
C GLY A 234 -3.39 -9.64 28.50
N VAL A 235 -4.27 -10.31 27.71
CA VAL A 235 -4.62 -11.72 27.92
C VAL A 235 -3.39 -12.61 27.84
N ARG A 236 -2.50 -12.37 26.91
CA ARG A 236 -1.25 -13.14 26.74
C ARG A 236 -0.31 -12.92 27.94
N GLU A 237 -0.12 -11.67 28.37
CA GLU A 237 0.68 -11.34 29.56
C GLU A 237 0.20 -12.13 30.78
N PHE A 238 -1.12 -12.15 31.02
CA PHE A 238 -1.72 -12.87 32.12
C PHE A 238 -1.58 -14.39 32.01
N LYS A 239 -1.83 -14.97 30.82
CA LYS A 239 -1.75 -16.44 30.63
C LYS A 239 -0.34 -17.01 30.74
N THR A 240 0.69 -16.20 30.60
CA THR A 240 2.09 -16.63 30.68
C THR A 240 2.71 -16.42 32.05
N ALA A 241 1.91 -16.04 33.06
CA ALA A 241 2.37 -15.95 34.43
C ALA A 241 2.78 -17.34 34.98
N GLU A 242 3.90 -17.41 35.67
CA GLU A 242 4.34 -18.61 36.38
C GLU A 242 3.43 -18.86 37.60
N ASP A 243 3.48 -20.09 38.19
CA ASP A 243 2.67 -20.50 39.34
C ASP A 243 3.12 -19.85 40.66
N ASP A 244 3.81 -18.71 40.62
CA ASP A 244 4.23 -17.91 41.75
C ASP A 244 3.30 -16.70 41.92
N LEU A 245 2.86 -16.42 43.15
CA LEU A 245 1.90 -15.36 43.46
C LEU A 245 2.42 -13.98 43.05
N ASP A 246 3.70 -13.69 43.32
CA ASP A 246 4.30 -12.40 42.95
C ASP A 246 4.36 -12.22 41.41
N ALA A 247 4.63 -13.30 40.68
CA ALA A 247 4.61 -13.31 39.21
C ALA A 247 3.20 -13.14 38.66
N ILE A 248 2.19 -13.75 39.28
CA ILE A 248 0.77 -13.59 38.92
C ILE A 248 0.33 -12.15 39.16
N ASP A 249 0.66 -11.55 40.31
CA ASP A 249 0.29 -10.16 40.61
C ASP A 249 0.95 -9.18 39.62
N ALA A 250 2.23 -9.37 39.29
CA ALA A 250 2.92 -8.56 38.29
C ALA A 250 2.33 -8.72 36.88
N ALA A 251 1.96 -9.94 36.50
CA ALA A 251 1.31 -10.23 35.21
C ALA A 251 -0.09 -9.60 35.14
N LEU A 252 -0.87 -9.63 36.23
CA LEU A 252 -2.17 -9.00 36.30
C LEU A 252 -2.07 -7.47 36.21
N GLU A 253 -1.09 -6.85 36.86
CA GLU A 253 -0.85 -5.41 36.74
C GLU A 253 -0.49 -5.03 35.28
N ASN A 254 0.38 -5.80 34.62
CA ASN A 254 0.74 -5.60 33.23
C ASN A 254 -0.48 -5.76 32.29
N ALA A 255 -1.24 -6.86 32.48
CA ALA A 255 -2.45 -7.12 31.70
C ALA A 255 -3.49 -6.01 31.88
N SER A 256 -3.68 -5.54 33.10
CA SER A 256 -4.63 -4.46 33.43
C SER A 256 -4.27 -3.16 32.71
N ARG A 257 -2.98 -2.83 32.56
CA ARG A 257 -2.55 -1.66 31.78
C ARG A 257 -2.93 -1.78 30.30
N HIS A 258 -2.78 -2.96 29.72
CA HIS A 258 -3.21 -3.22 28.33
C HIS A 258 -4.74 -3.14 28.20
N TRP A 259 -5.49 -3.72 29.14
CA TRP A 259 -6.96 -3.67 29.09
C TRP A 259 -7.51 -2.26 29.28
N LEU A 260 -6.91 -1.43 30.16
CA LEU A 260 -7.26 -0.01 30.26
C LEU A 260 -7.05 0.72 28.95
N ARG A 261 -5.89 0.52 28.31
CA ARG A 261 -5.61 1.14 27.01
C ARG A 261 -6.55 0.64 25.90
N ALA A 262 -6.90 -0.64 25.91
CA ALA A 262 -7.90 -1.20 24.99
C ALA A 262 -9.28 -0.55 25.19
N SER A 263 -9.69 -0.31 26.47
CA SER A 263 -10.93 0.42 26.79
C SER A 263 -10.93 1.83 26.21
N GLU A 264 -9.84 2.58 26.34
CA GLU A 264 -9.69 3.94 25.79
C GLU A 264 -9.83 3.95 24.25
N PHE A 265 -9.24 2.98 23.56
CA PHE A 265 -9.38 2.85 22.11
C PHE A 265 -10.81 2.50 21.68
N LEU A 266 -11.52 1.60 22.42
CA LEU A 266 -12.91 1.25 22.16
C LEU A 266 -13.85 2.45 22.40
N GLU A 267 -13.66 3.18 23.47
CA GLU A 267 -14.43 4.40 23.75
C GLU A 267 -14.22 5.43 22.63
N SER A 268 -12.99 5.58 22.16
CA SER A 268 -12.67 6.44 21.02
C SER A 268 -13.32 5.94 19.72
N ALA A 269 -13.33 4.62 19.48
CA ALA A 269 -14.00 4.03 18.31
C ALA A 269 -15.52 4.28 18.37
N ILE A 270 -16.18 3.98 19.48
CA ILE A 270 -17.61 4.19 19.69
C ILE A 270 -17.98 5.69 19.51
N THR A 271 -17.13 6.61 19.96
CA THR A 271 -17.34 8.05 19.73
C THR A 271 -17.35 8.42 18.25
N LYS A 272 -16.68 7.64 17.39
CA LYS A 272 -16.66 7.86 15.93
C LYS A 272 -17.85 7.24 15.22
N ASP A 273 -18.32 6.10 15.69
CA ASP A 273 -19.49 5.42 15.17
C ASP A 273 -20.14 4.59 16.28
N ASP A 274 -21.21 5.13 16.85
CA ASP A 274 -21.99 4.54 17.94
C ASP A 274 -23.08 3.56 17.45
N THR A 275 -23.19 3.35 16.13
CA THR A 275 -24.12 2.40 15.52
C THR A 275 -23.58 0.97 15.45
N GLN A 276 -22.29 0.78 15.75
CA GLN A 276 -21.60 -0.51 15.68
C GLN A 276 -21.72 -1.28 17.00
N ALA A 277 -22.67 -2.23 17.08
CA ALA A 277 -22.87 -3.08 18.27
C ALA A 277 -21.58 -3.80 18.70
N GLU A 278 -20.73 -4.22 17.76
CA GLU A 278 -19.44 -4.89 18.02
C GLU A 278 -18.49 -4.07 18.90
N GLY A 279 -18.56 -2.74 18.84
CA GLY A 279 -17.77 -1.85 19.69
C GLY A 279 -18.18 -1.93 21.17
N PHE A 280 -19.48 -1.92 21.43
CA PHE A 280 -20.03 -2.06 22.78
C PHE A 280 -19.82 -3.48 23.33
N GLU A 281 -19.94 -4.52 22.49
CA GLU A 281 -19.63 -5.91 22.87
C GLU A 281 -18.18 -6.08 23.30
N ALA A 282 -17.25 -5.56 22.48
CA ALA A 282 -15.82 -5.59 22.82
C ALA A 282 -15.51 -4.80 24.10
N LEU A 283 -16.13 -3.62 24.28
CA LEU A 283 -15.95 -2.81 25.50
C LEU A 283 -16.51 -3.52 26.73
N ALA A 284 -17.61 -4.24 26.63
CA ALA A 284 -18.14 -5.06 27.72
C ALA A 284 -17.18 -6.19 28.12
N ILE A 285 -16.54 -6.85 27.12
CA ILE A 285 -15.51 -7.89 27.37
C ILE A 285 -14.31 -7.30 28.11
N VAL A 286 -13.77 -6.19 27.63
CA VAL A 286 -12.64 -5.49 28.29
C VAL A 286 -13.01 -5.04 29.68
N SER A 287 -14.21 -4.49 29.86
CA SER A 287 -14.73 -4.05 31.17
C SER A 287 -14.91 -5.20 32.15
N THR A 288 -15.22 -6.40 31.67
CA THR A 288 -15.25 -7.61 32.49
C THR A 288 -13.87 -7.97 33.02
N ALA A 289 -12.83 -7.90 32.17
CA ALA A 289 -11.44 -8.12 32.59
C ALA A 289 -10.97 -7.08 33.63
N LEU A 290 -11.48 -5.86 33.55
CA LEU A 290 -11.22 -4.76 34.50
C LEU A 290 -12.14 -4.74 35.71
N LEU A 291 -13.08 -5.68 35.83
CA LEU A 291 -14.10 -5.75 36.92
C LEU A 291 -14.96 -4.49 37.01
N ASN A 292 -15.20 -3.80 35.91
CA ASN A 292 -16.00 -2.56 35.85
C ASN A 292 -17.47 -2.88 35.54
N GLN A 293 -18.26 -3.19 36.55
CA GLN A 293 -19.64 -3.61 36.43
C GLN A 293 -20.55 -2.51 35.84
N ASP A 294 -20.35 -1.26 36.20
CA ASP A 294 -21.17 -0.14 35.70
C ASP A 294 -21.02 0.01 34.20
N ARG A 295 -19.78 -0.15 33.67
CA ARG A 295 -19.51 -0.08 32.24
C ARG A 295 -20.09 -1.27 31.48
N ILE A 296 -20.08 -2.45 32.07
CA ILE A 296 -20.69 -3.65 31.46
C ILE A 296 -22.20 -3.42 31.30
N GLU A 297 -22.88 -2.90 32.31
CA GLU A 297 -24.32 -2.63 32.27
C GLU A 297 -24.66 -1.53 31.27
N TRP A 298 -23.84 -0.50 31.17
CA TRP A 298 -23.97 0.56 30.18
C TRP A 298 -23.86 0.01 28.75
N CYS A 299 -22.86 -0.82 28.47
CA CYS A 299 -22.68 -1.45 27.16
C CYS A 299 -23.89 -2.34 26.79
N LYS A 300 -24.37 -3.16 27.72
CA LYS A 300 -25.53 -4.05 27.49
C LYS A 300 -26.80 -3.25 27.15
N ALA A 301 -27.03 -2.13 27.81
CA ALA A 301 -28.17 -1.28 27.53
C ALA A 301 -28.12 -0.73 26.08
N HIS A 302 -26.94 -0.25 25.64
CA HIS A 302 -26.75 0.28 24.28
C HIS A 302 -26.87 -0.80 23.20
N ILE A 303 -26.38 -2.02 23.46
CA ILE A 303 -26.56 -3.15 22.54
C ILE A 303 -28.05 -3.46 22.35
N GLN A 304 -28.82 -3.49 23.45
CA GLN A 304 -30.28 -3.72 23.39
C GLN A 304 -31.02 -2.61 22.62
N GLU A 305 -30.59 -1.36 22.76
CA GLU A 305 -31.14 -0.24 21.99
C GLU A 305 -30.89 -0.40 20.48
N LEU A 306 -29.67 -0.81 20.10
CA LEU A 306 -29.30 -1.03 18.70
C LEU A 306 -29.99 -2.24 18.06
N GLU A 307 -30.23 -3.31 18.82
CA GLU A 307 -30.94 -4.53 18.35
C GLU A 307 -32.45 -4.35 18.28
N GLY A 308 -33.00 -3.37 19.00
CA GLY A 308 -34.44 -3.08 19.05
C GLY A 308 -34.96 -2.20 17.91
N HIS A 309 -34.08 -1.71 17.07
CA HIS A 309 -34.34 -0.92 15.86
C HIS A 309 -34.03 -1.72 14.59
#